data_b0a0377de078f908080186993b0e779b
#
_entry.id   b0a0377de078f908080186993b0e779b
#
_cell.length_a   1.000
_cell.length_b   1.000
_cell.length_c   1.000
_cell.angle_alpha   90.00
_cell.angle_beta   90.00
_cell.angle_gamma   90.00
#
_symmetry.space_group_name_H-M   'P 1'
#
loop_
_entity.id
_entity.type
_entity.pdbx_description
1 polymer ?
#
loop_
_entity_poly.entity_id
_entity_poly.type
_entity_poly.pdbx_seq_one_letter_code
_entity_poly.pdbx_strand_id
1 'polypeptide(L)'
;MTLWADYPLDDLNVDVRKNSEGIEDGSYLTEALSVRACRHDTFVPIHEIIFSTVDKPKLLSQLSALLSDIGLNIREAHVFSTTDGYSLDVFVVDGWPAEDANGLSKELEAAVARIEGSWSGSTHSSAADKILAMQPKIGDWEIDKRLLKMGEKIACGSCGDLYRGSYLGWDVAIKVLRSEHLDEASGVEFAQEVMILREVQHRNVVRFIGASTKPPQFCIVTEYMRGGSLYDLLHKHHNILELSMLLEFALDICKGMNYLHQNNVIHRDLKTANLLIDEHRVVKVADFGVARLQNQGGDMTAETGTYRWMAPEVINHQRYDQKADVFSFAVVLWELLTSKIPYDTLTPLQAALGVRQGLRPELPENTHPILSDLIQRCWEADPAKRPSFAEIIVELEELLKQVESPDETSEERRENANDD
;
A
#
# COMPACT_ATOMS: atom_id res chain seq x y z
N MET A 1 -12.16 -3.49 15.35
CA MET A 1 -13.47 -3.14 15.90
C MET A 1 -13.55 -1.63 15.98
N THR A 2 -14.07 -0.97 14.96
CA THR A 2 -14.52 0.42 14.88
C THR A 2 -14.26 1.03 13.50
N LEU A 3 -15.06 0.60 12.52
CA LEU A 3 -15.09 1.16 11.15
C LEU A 3 -16.41 1.91 10.86
N TRP A 4 -17.21 2.21 11.91
CA TRP A 4 -18.64 2.53 11.73
C TRP A 4 -19.02 3.98 12.05
N ALA A 5 -18.03 4.84 12.36
CA ALA A 5 -18.28 6.14 13.00
C ALA A 5 -18.91 7.23 12.12
N ASP A 6 -18.92 7.13 10.79
CA ASP A 6 -19.25 8.29 9.98
C ASP A 6 -20.60 8.27 9.23
N TYR A 7 -21.30 7.12 9.22
CA TYR A 7 -22.60 7.04 8.55
C TYR A 7 -23.51 6.09 9.32
N PRO A 8 -24.49 6.59 10.07
CA PRO A 8 -25.49 5.74 10.70
C PRO A 8 -26.20 4.90 9.63
N LEU A 9 -26.46 3.64 9.97
CA LEU A 9 -27.20 2.72 9.12
C LEU A 9 -28.73 2.88 9.33
N ASP A 10 -29.18 4.10 9.63
CA ASP A 10 -30.56 4.41 10.05
C ASP A 10 -31.63 3.90 9.08
N ASP A 11 -31.27 3.61 7.82
CA ASP A 11 -32.14 3.07 6.79
C ASP A 11 -31.73 1.66 6.34
N LEU A 12 -30.94 0.91 7.15
CA LEU A 12 -30.52 -0.43 6.78
C LEU A 12 -31.64 -1.44 6.97
N ASN A 13 -32.08 -2.07 5.89
CA ASN A 13 -33.00 -3.19 5.92
C ASN A 13 -32.25 -4.50 5.62
N VAL A 14 -32.47 -5.54 6.44
CA VAL A 14 -31.79 -6.83 6.33
C VAL A 14 -32.81 -7.92 6.09
N ASP A 15 -32.69 -8.68 5.02
CA ASP A 15 -33.47 -9.88 4.73
C ASP A 15 -32.55 -11.11 4.65
N VAL A 16 -32.91 -12.18 5.36
CA VAL A 16 -32.15 -13.44 5.39
C VAL A 16 -32.94 -14.55 4.80
N ARG A 17 -32.45 -15.17 3.73
CA ARG A 17 -33.12 -16.26 3.05
C ARG A 17 -32.30 -17.55 3.13
N LYS A 18 -33.03 -18.70 3.24
CA LYS A 18 -32.43 -20.02 3.13
C LYS A 18 -32.44 -20.42 1.66
N ASN A 19 -31.25 -20.67 1.09
CA ASN A 19 -31.17 -21.24 -0.26
C ASN A 19 -31.38 -22.76 -0.17
N SER A 20 -32.64 -23.20 -0.37
CA SER A 20 -33.05 -24.60 -0.35
C SER A 20 -33.53 -25.05 -1.72
N GLU A 21 -32.78 -24.80 -2.78
CA GLU A 21 -33.09 -25.35 -4.09
C GLU A 21 -31.95 -26.18 -4.64
N GLY A 22 -32.21 -27.48 -4.73
CA GLY A 22 -31.46 -28.38 -5.59
C GLY A 22 -31.65 -27.93 -7.03
N ILE A 23 -30.54 -27.82 -7.76
CA ILE A 23 -30.54 -27.51 -9.18
C ILE A 23 -31.17 -28.64 -9.95
N GLU A 24 -32.37 -28.44 -10.49
CA GLU A 24 -32.91 -29.19 -11.62
C GLU A 24 -32.46 -28.51 -12.92
N ASP A 25 -31.66 -29.24 -13.61
CA ASP A 25 -31.35 -29.35 -15.04
C ASP A 25 -31.78 -28.21 -15.99
N GLY A 26 -30.80 -27.62 -16.62
CA GLY A 26 -30.92 -26.71 -17.77
C GLY A 26 -29.60 -26.55 -18.50
N SER A 27 -29.28 -27.59 -19.30
CA SER A 27 -28.11 -27.67 -20.21
C SER A 27 -27.68 -26.37 -20.89
N TYR A 28 -26.38 -26.10 -20.96
CA TYR A 28 -25.56 -25.97 -22.17
C TYR A 28 -24.07 -25.68 -21.81
N LEU A 29 -23.19 -26.62 -22.26
CA LEU A 29 -21.79 -26.47 -22.66
C LEU A 29 -20.77 -26.09 -21.55
N THR A 30 -19.73 -26.76 -21.25
CA THR A 30 -18.82 -27.65 -22.01
C THR A 30 -17.82 -28.32 -21.09
N GLU A 31 -17.40 -29.50 -21.43
CA GLU A 31 -16.24 -30.30 -21.05
C GLU A 31 -15.01 -29.55 -20.45
N ALA A 32 -14.51 -30.12 -19.42
CA ALA A 32 -13.19 -30.69 -19.21
C ALA A 32 -12.66 -30.46 -17.81
N LEU A 33 -12.51 -31.51 -17.12
CA LEU A 33 -11.42 -32.07 -16.35
C LEU A 33 -11.89 -32.72 -15.05
N SER A 34 -12.05 -34.04 -15.16
CA SER A 34 -12.22 -34.94 -14.03
C SER A 34 -10.93 -34.99 -13.18
N VAL A 35 -11.02 -34.66 -11.90
CA VAL A 35 -10.17 -35.25 -10.88
C VAL A 35 -11.06 -35.76 -9.75
N ARG A 36 -11.14 -37.08 -9.65
CA ARG A 36 -11.76 -37.79 -8.52
C ARG A 36 -10.94 -37.51 -7.26
N ALA A 37 -11.62 -36.94 -6.26
CA ALA A 37 -11.23 -37.13 -4.87
C ALA A 37 -12.50 -37.31 -4.06
N CYS A 38 -12.73 -38.51 -3.57
CA CYS A 38 -13.75 -38.83 -2.56
C CYS A 38 -13.41 -38.01 -1.31
N ARG A 39 -14.29 -37.07 -0.93
CA ARG A 39 -14.36 -36.52 0.41
C ARG A 39 -15.80 -36.53 0.86
N HIS A 40 -16.01 -36.95 2.09
CA HIS A 40 -17.27 -36.83 2.81
C HIS A 40 -17.80 -35.41 2.71
N ASP A 41 -18.87 -35.19 1.99
CA ASP A 41 -19.60 -33.93 1.96
C ASP A 41 -20.30 -33.76 3.31
N THR A 42 -19.66 -32.98 4.20
CA THR A 42 -20.39 -32.33 5.28
C THR A 42 -21.16 -31.18 4.63
N PHE A 43 -22.47 -31.31 4.60
CA PHE A 43 -23.39 -30.30 4.09
C PHE A 43 -23.22 -29.03 4.95
N VAL A 44 -22.56 -28.01 4.42
CA VAL A 44 -22.40 -26.70 5.11
C VAL A 44 -23.61 -25.84 4.72
N PRO A 45 -24.47 -25.44 5.67
CA PRO A 45 -25.60 -24.58 5.35
C PRO A 45 -25.14 -23.24 4.78
N ILE A 46 -25.74 -22.84 3.66
CA ILE A 46 -25.47 -21.59 2.98
C ILE A 46 -26.69 -20.67 3.16
N HIS A 47 -26.42 -19.40 3.49
CA HIS A 47 -27.45 -18.38 3.67
C HIS A 47 -27.21 -17.23 2.68
N GLU A 48 -28.28 -16.65 2.18
CA GLU A 48 -28.28 -15.43 1.40
C GLU A 48 -28.75 -14.27 2.30
N ILE A 49 -27.93 -13.23 2.40
CA ILE A 49 -28.20 -12.03 3.20
C ILE A 49 -28.29 -10.86 2.25
N ILE A 50 -29.40 -10.14 2.33
CA ILE A 50 -29.64 -8.98 1.47
C ILE A 50 -29.71 -7.74 2.34
N PHE A 51 -28.82 -6.78 2.05
CA PHE A 51 -28.84 -5.46 2.66
C PHE A 51 -29.39 -4.44 1.67
N SER A 52 -30.31 -3.60 2.12
CA SER A 52 -30.83 -2.48 1.36
C SER A 52 -30.68 -1.20 2.18
N THR A 53 -29.94 -0.23 1.64
CA THR A 53 -29.69 1.05 2.32
C THR A 53 -29.34 2.13 1.31
N VAL A 54 -29.17 3.36 1.78
CA VAL A 54 -28.62 4.46 0.95
C VAL A 54 -27.17 4.13 0.58
N ASP A 55 -26.81 4.26 -0.70
CA ASP A 55 -25.46 4.02 -1.19
C ASP A 55 -24.49 5.03 -0.56
N LYS A 56 -23.45 4.53 0.10
CA LYS A 56 -22.48 5.32 0.83
C LYS A 56 -21.06 4.84 0.53
N PRO A 57 -20.06 5.71 0.55
CA PRO A 57 -18.66 5.30 0.42
C PRO A 57 -18.30 4.21 1.44
N LYS A 58 -17.59 3.16 0.99
CA LYS A 58 -17.14 2.03 1.82
C LYS A 58 -18.25 1.12 2.39
N LEU A 59 -19.50 1.24 1.96
CA LEU A 59 -20.63 0.42 2.44
C LEU A 59 -20.33 -1.07 2.35
N LEU A 60 -19.86 -1.57 1.21
CA LEU A 60 -19.51 -2.98 1.01
C LEU A 60 -18.46 -3.47 2.04
N SER A 61 -17.44 -2.67 2.30
CA SER A 61 -16.40 -3.00 3.29
C SER A 61 -16.97 -3.06 4.70
N GLN A 62 -17.90 -2.18 5.02
CA GLN A 62 -18.59 -2.14 6.30
C GLN A 62 -19.47 -3.38 6.50
N LEU A 63 -20.28 -3.71 5.51
CA LEU A 63 -21.15 -4.90 5.55
C LEU A 63 -20.32 -6.20 5.61
N SER A 64 -19.21 -6.26 4.90
CA SER A 64 -18.28 -7.40 4.95
C SER A 64 -17.65 -7.55 6.35
N ALA A 65 -17.27 -6.45 7.00
CA ALA A 65 -16.75 -6.48 8.36
C ALA A 65 -17.82 -6.94 9.36
N LEU A 66 -19.05 -6.45 9.25
CA LEU A 66 -20.18 -6.89 10.07
C LEU A 66 -20.39 -8.41 9.99
N LEU A 67 -20.42 -8.97 8.78
CA LEU A 67 -20.58 -10.40 8.55
C LEU A 67 -19.42 -11.20 9.16
N SER A 68 -18.20 -10.70 9.03
CA SER A 68 -17.00 -11.32 9.60
C SER A 68 -17.00 -11.28 11.14
N ASP A 69 -17.48 -10.20 11.76
CA ASP A 69 -17.56 -10.03 13.22
C ASP A 69 -18.51 -11.02 13.89
N ILE A 70 -19.56 -11.45 13.18
CA ILE A 70 -20.48 -12.50 13.65
C ILE A 70 -20.07 -13.92 13.25
N GLY A 71 -18.86 -14.06 12.65
CA GLY A 71 -18.23 -15.34 12.34
C GLY A 71 -18.70 -15.98 11.03
N LEU A 72 -19.28 -15.21 10.10
CA LEU A 72 -19.68 -15.69 8.79
C LEU A 72 -18.54 -15.59 7.78
N ASN A 73 -18.46 -16.57 6.88
CA ASN A 73 -17.55 -16.55 5.75
C ASN A 73 -18.31 -16.14 4.49
N ILE A 74 -17.86 -15.09 3.81
CA ILE A 74 -18.46 -14.62 2.57
C ILE A 74 -17.97 -15.52 1.43
N ARG A 75 -18.91 -16.15 0.72
CA ARG A 75 -18.67 -16.95 -0.49
C ARG A 75 -18.77 -16.11 -1.74
N GLU A 76 -19.82 -15.30 -1.82
CA GLU A 76 -20.09 -14.41 -2.94
C GLU A 76 -20.67 -13.11 -2.42
N ALA A 77 -20.43 -12.01 -3.13
CA ALA A 77 -21.03 -10.70 -2.87
C ALA A 77 -21.40 -10.03 -4.19
N HIS A 78 -22.64 -9.59 -4.29
CA HIS A 78 -23.17 -8.88 -5.46
C HIS A 78 -23.71 -7.53 -5.01
N VAL A 79 -23.24 -6.46 -5.62
CA VAL A 79 -23.61 -5.08 -5.29
C VAL A 79 -24.33 -4.44 -6.46
N PHE A 80 -25.48 -3.86 -6.18
CA PHE A 80 -26.30 -3.16 -7.15
C PHE A 80 -26.60 -1.76 -6.62
N SER A 81 -26.11 -0.72 -7.30
CA SER A 81 -26.44 0.67 -6.97
C SER A 81 -27.47 1.22 -7.95
N THR A 82 -28.45 1.92 -7.44
CA THR A 82 -29.49 2.61 -8.23
C THR A 82 -29.09 4.06 -8.52
N THR A 83 -29.67 4.64 -9.57
CA THR A 83 -29.37 6.03 -9.97
C THR A 83 -29.92 7.07 -8.99
N ASP A 84 -30.81 6.69 -8.11
CA ASP A 84 -31.40 7.52 -7.05
C ASP A 84 -30.67 7.38 -5.69
N GLY A 85 -29.52 6.69 -5.67
CA GLY A 85 -28.61 6.68 -4.54
C GLY A 85 -28.89 5.61 -3.48
N TYR A 86 -29.55 4.49 -3.87
CA TYR A 86 -29.69 3.30 -3.01
C TYR A 86 -28.74 2.20 -3.44
N SER A 87 -28.30 1.37 -2.47
CA SER A 87 -27.55 0.15 -2.69
C SER A 87 -28.37 -1.06 -2.25
N LEU A 88 -28.27 -2.14 -3.03
CA LEU A 88 -28.76 -3.47 -2.71
C LEU A 88 -27.55 -4.40 -2.75
N ASP A 89 -27.11 -4.88 -1.59
CA ASP A 89 -25.95 -5.71 -1.44
C ASP A 89 -26.38 -7.12 -1.03
N VAL A 90 -26.07 -8.10 -1.87
CA VAL A 90 -26.43 -9.52 -1.67
C VAL A 90 -25.18 -10.30 -1.34
N PHE A 91 -25.15 -10.94 -0.17
CA PHE A 91 -24.06 -11.80 0.27
C PHE A 91 -24.50 -13.24 0.39
N VAL A 92 -23.76 -14.15 -0.20
CA VAL A 92 -23.87 -15.58 0.02
C VAL A 92 -22.82 -15.98 1.06
N VAL A 93 -23.25 -16.50 2.20
CA VAL A 93 -22.39 -16.77 3.35
C VAL A 93 -22.54 -18.19 3.88
N ASP A 94 -21.49 -18.71 4.52
CA ASP A 94 -21.52 -19.89 5.38
C ASP A 94 -20.94 -19.59 6.77
N GLY A 95 -20.82 -20.62 7.60
CA GLY A 95 -20.27 -20.48 8.96
C GLY A 95 -21.33 -20.34 10.04
N TRP A 96 -22.58 -20.14 9.71
CA TRP A 96 -23.67 -20.18 10.70
C TRP A 96 -23.98 -21.62 11.11
N PRO A 97 -23.92 -21.98 12.42
CA PRO A 97 -23.95 -23.36 12.86
C PRO A 97 -25.35 -24.03 12.82
N ALA A 98 -26.40 -23.25 12.61
CA ALA A 98 -27.76 -23.71 12.58
C ALA A 98 -28.44 -23.44 11.23
N GLU A 99 -29.37 -24.31 10.82
CA GLU A 99 -30.21 -24.05 9.66
C GLU A 99 -31.28 -22.97 9.88
N ASP A 100 -31.24 -22.31 11.02
CA ASP A 100 -32.20 -21.29 11.46
C ASP A 100 -31.87 -19.89 10.95
N ALA A 101 -32.53 -19.48 9.87
CA ALA A 101 -32.44 -18.13 9.33
C ALA A 101 -32.94 -17.05 10.30
N ASN A 102 -33.89 -17.38 11.19
CA ASN A 102 -34.39 -16.39 12.18
C ASN A 102 -33.37 -16.13 13.28
N GLY A 103 -32.55 -17.11 13.65
CA GLY A 103 -31.47 -16.93 14.59
C GLY A 103 -30.37 -16.02 14.00
N LEU A 104 -30.05 -16.24 12.73
CA LEU A 104 -29.07 -15.41 12.00
C LEU A 104 -29.56 -13.96 11.85
N SER A 105 -30.85 -13.76 11.49
CA SER A 105 -31.45 -12.42 11.40
C SER A 105 -31.36 -11.64 12.72
N LYS A 106 -31.69 -12.29 13.83
CA LYS A 106 -31.60 -11.66 15.17
C LYS A 106 -30.16 -11.31 15.57
N GLU A 107 -29.18 -12.16 15.23
CA GLU A 107 -27.80 -11.85 15.54
C GLU A 107 -27.27 -10.70 14.66
N LEU A 108 -27.68 -10.63 13.40
CA LEU A 108 -27.42 -9.50 12.51
C LEU A 108 -28.04 -8.20 13.05
N GLU A 109 -29.33 -8.23 13.41
CA GLU A 109 -30.02 -7.07 14.02
C GLU A 109 -29.33 -6.65 15.32
N ALA A 110 -28.94 -7.59 16.17
CA ALA A 110 -28.21 -7.31 17.41
C ALA A 110 -26.79 -6.75 17.14
N ALA A 111 -26.14 -7.19 16.07
CA ALA A 111 -24.84 -6.67 15.67
C ALA A 111 -24.96 -5.24 15.14
N VAL A 112 -25.97 -4.94 14.33
CA VAL A 112 -26.29 -3.58 13.86
C VAL A 112 -26.61 -2.66 15.06
N ALA A 113 -27.49 -3.10 15.97
CA ALA A 113 -27.88 -2.33 17.15
C ALA A 113 -26.71 -2.10 18.15
N ARG A 114 -25.77 -3.05 18.26
CA ARG A 114 -24.53 -2.87 19.05
C ARG A 114 -23.66 -1.74 18.49
N ILE A 115 -23.67 -1.59 17.18
CA ILE A 115 -22.97 -0.53 16.50
C ILE A 115 -23.68 0.81 16.74
N GLU A 116 -25.00 0.86 16.65
CA GLU A 116 -25.81 2.05 16.90
C GLU A 116 -25.83 2.47 18.40
N GLY A 117 -25.90 1.51 19.32
CA GLY A 117 -25.95 1.76 20.78
C GLY A 117 -24.62 2.24 21.40
N SER A 118 -23.53 2.15 20.71
CA SER A 118 -22.22 2.66 21.13
C SER A 118 -22.09 4.19 21.07
N TRP A 119 -23.12 4.91 20.64
CA TRP A 119 -23.11 6.34 20.30
C TRP A 119 -23.70 7.28 21.33
N SER A 120 -24.43 6.79 22.31
CA SER A 120 -25.05 7.67 23.32
C SER A 120 -24.23 7.75 24.60
N GLY A 121 -23.27 8.66 24.60
CA GLY A 121 -22.74 9.25 25.84
C GLY A 121 -21.40 8.78 26.34
N SER A 122 -20.35 9.35 25.81
CA SER A 122 -19.17 9.83 26.57
C SER A 122 -18.22 10.53 25.59
N THR A 123 -17.51 11.55 26.08
CA THR A 123 -16.39 12.20 25.40
C THR A 123 -15.31 11.16 25.08
N HIS A 124 -15.40 10.51 23.90
CA HIS A 124 -14.41 9.54 23.45
C HIS A 124 -13.25 10.27 22.81
N SER A 125 -12.07 10.16 23.40
CA SER A 125 -10.84 10.36 22.66
C SER A 125 -10.81 9.34 21.51
N SER A 126 -10.58 9.81 20.27
CA SER A 126 -10.56 8.97 19.08
C SER A 126 -9.52 7.84 19.22
N ALA A 127 -9.64 6.75 18.43
CA ALA A 127 -8.60 5.72 18.41
C ALA A 127 -7.24 6.31 18.04
N ALA A 128 -7.22 7.33 17.18
CA ALA A 128 -6.03 8.12 16.86
C ALA A 128 -5.46 8.81 18.10
N ASP A 129 -6.30 9.45 18.94
CA ASP A 129 -5.86 10.08 20.19
C ASP A 129 -5.31 9.05 21.17
N LYS A 130 -5.90 7.85 21.23
CA LYS A 130 -5.40 6.75 22.08
C LYS A 130 -4.03 6.25 21.61
N ILE A 131 -3.83 6.08 20.30
CA ILE A 131 -2.55 5.66 19.74
C ILE A 131 -1.49 6.73 20.01
N LEU A 132 -1.79 8.00 19.77
CA LEU A 132 -0.89 9.12 20.05
C LEU A 132 -0.63 9.33 21.54
N ALA A 133 -1.62 9.05 22.43
CA ALA A 133 -1.51 9.18 23.88
C ALA A 133 -0.80 7.99 24.56
N MET A 134 -0.70 6.83 23.92
CA MET A 134 0.03 5.66 24.45
C MET A 134 1.55 5.86 24.54
N GLN A 135 2.08 6.95 23.99
CA GLN A 135 3.49 7.31 24.11
C GLN A 135 3.67 8.52 25.04
N PRO A 136 4.37 8.40 26.17
CA PRO A 136 4.43 9.43 27.21
C PRO A 136 5.38 10.60 26.94
N LYS A 137 5.54 11.00 25.68
CA LYS A 137 6.26 12.22 25.31
C LYS A 137 5.40 13.00 24.32
N ILE A 138 4.46 13.79 24.84
CA ILE A 138 4.03 15.03 24.18
C ILE A 138 5.30 15.89 24.15
N GLY A 139 6.08 15.74 23.10
CA GLY A 139 7.34 16.43 22.92
C GLY A 139 7.31 17.16 21.59
N ASP A 140 8.27 17.91 21.34
CA ASP A 140 8.66 18.86 20.30
C ASP A 140 8.18 18.67 18.84
N TRP A 141 7.34 17.64 18.53
CA TRP A 141 6.85 17.34 17.19
C TRP A 141 5.47 17.95 16.85
N GLU A 142 4.68 18.35 17.86
CA GLU A 142 3.42 19.05 17.61
C GLU A 142 3.71 20.47 17.14
N ILE A 143 3.31 20.79 15.92
CA ILE A 143 3.64 22.09 15.32
C ILE A 143 2.69 23.20 15.79
N ASP A 144 3.21 24.41 15.93
CA ASP A 144 2.37 25.60 16.10
C ASP A 144 1.86 26.05 14.71
N LYS A 145 0.55 25.78 14.45
CA LYS A 145 -0.10 26.18 13.19
C LYS A 145 -0.01 27.68 12.87
N ARG A 146 0.16 28.54 13.87
CA ARG A 146 0.28 30.00 13.65
C ARG A 146 1.59 30.34 12.93
N LEU A 147 2.60 29.49 13.03
CA LEU A 147 3.91 29.64 12.40
C LEU A 147 3.98 28.90 11.06
N LEU A 148 2.96 28.07 10.75
CA LEU A 148 2.88 27.33 9.48
C LEU A 148 2.20 28.21 8.43
N LYS A 149 2.91 28.53 7.37
CA LYS A 149 2.38 29.26 6.21
C LYS A 149 2.14 28.28 5.07
N MET A 150 0.87 28.07 4.72
CA MET A 150 0.51 27.29 3.55
C MET A 150 0.69 28.11 2.26
N GLY A 151 1.27 27.48 1.24
CA GLY A 151 1.47 28.05 -0.09
C GLY A 151 0.64 27.33 -1.14
N GLU A 152 1.25 27.05 -2.29
CA GLU A 152 0.59 26.40 -3.42
C GLU A 152 0.34 24.91 -3.18
N LYS A 153 -0.78 24.41 -3.74
CA LYS A 153 -1.08 22.97 -3.76
C LYS A 153 -0.24 22.30 -4.83
N ILE A 154 0.58 21.32 -4.43
CA ILE A 154 1.49 20.60 -5.33
C ILE A 154 0.94 19.26 -5.82
N ALA A 155 0.14 18.58 -4.99
CA ALA A 155 -0.43 17.29 -5.35
C ALA A 155 -1.78 17.05 -4.64
N CYS A 156 -2.52 16.08 -5.18
CA CYS A 156 -3.79 15.61 -4.64
C CYS A 156 -3.68 14.09 -4.54
N GLY A 157 -3.66 13.55 -3.32
CA GLY A 157 -3.64 12.12 -3.05
C GLY A 157 -4.99 11.59 -2.58
N SER A 158 -5.10 10.29 -2.39
CA SER A 158 -6.29 9.62 -1.85
C SER A 158 -6.56 10.02 -0.40
N CYS A 159 -5.51 10.09 0.42
CA CYS A 159 -5.63 10.40 1.86
C CYS A 159 -5.57 11.89 2.18
N GLY A 160 -5.27 12.78 1.20
CA GLY A 160 -5.13 14.20 1.48
C GLY A 160 -4.52 15.02 0.37
N ASP A 161 -4.40 16.29 0.63
CA ASP A 161 -3.82 17.27 -0.29
C ASP A 161 -2.42 17.67 0.18
N LEU A 162 -1.46 17.75 -0.76
CA LEU A 162 -0.09 18.14 -0.49
C LEU A 162 0.15 19.59 -0.92
N TYR A 163 0.66 20.39 0.00
CA TYR A 163 0.98 21.79 -0.22
C TYR A 163 2.47 22.06 0.00
N ARG A 164 3.02 22.98 -0.75
CA ARG A 164 4.27 23.64 -0.40
C ARG A 164 3.98 24.75 0.60
N GLY A 165 4.86 24.97 1.54
CA GLY A 165 4.71 26.03 2.54
C GLY A 165 6.00 26.41 3.22
N SER A 166 5.90 27.17 4.31
CA SER A 166 7.05 27.45 5.17
C SER A 166 6.69 27.30 6.64
N TYR A 167 7.63 26.76 7.40
CA TYR A 167 7.55 26.63 8.85
C TYR A 167 8.86 27.10 9.48
N LEU A 168 8.80 28.08 10.38
CA LEU A 168 9.97 28.68 11.03
C LEU A 168 11.06 29.15 10.02
N GLY A 169 10.67 29.56 8.82
CA GLY A 169 11.58 29.99 7.76
C GLY A 169 12.12 28.88 6.86
N TRP A 170 11.81 27.60 7.16
CA TRP A 170 12.16 26.46 6.32
C TRP A 170 11.09 26.20 5.25
N ASP A 171 11.54 25.81 4.06
CA ASP A 171 10.67 25.35 2.97
C ASP A 171 10.18 23.93 3.30
N VAL A 172 8.87 23.74 3.34
CA VAL A 172 8.27 22.49 3.84
C VAL A 172 7.18 21.97 2.89
N ALA A 173 6.97 20.66 2.92
CA ALA A 173 5.82 20.00 2.37
C ALA A 173 4.79 19.73 3.48
N ILE A 174 3.52 20.02 3.21
CA ILE A 174 2.43 19.95 4.17
C ILE A 174 1.36 19.03 3.59
N LYS A 175 1.24 17.81 4.13
CA LYS A 175 0.19 16.85 3.80
C LYS A 175 -1.00 17.10 4.73
N VAL A 176 -2.12 17.56 4.17
CA VAL A 176 -3.34 17.89 4.92
C VAL A 176 -4.39 16.82 4.67
N LEU A 177 -4.90 16.18 5.73
CA LEU A 177 -6.04 15.28 5.61
C LEU A 177 -7.29 16.06 5.22
N ARG A 178 -8.08 15.50 4.30
CA ARG A 178 -9.38 16.10 3.95
C ARG A 178 -10.39 15.87 5.06
N SER A 179 -11.15 16.91 5.38
CA SER A 179 -12.21 16.84 6.38
C SER A 179 -13.32 15.84 6.04
N GLU A 180 -13.50 15.55 4.75
CA GLU A 180 -14.45 14.56 4.22
C GLU A 180 -14.02 13.10 4.49
N HIS A 181 -12.75 12.88 4.87
CA HIS A 181 -12.15 11.59 5.18
C HIS A 181 -11.67 11.49 6.65
N LEU A 182 -12.22 12.28 7.55
CA LEU A 182 -11.94 12.19 9.00
C LEU A 182 -12.71 11.02 9.64
N ASP A 183 -12.77 9.88 8.94
CA ASP A 183 -13.22 8.63 9.54
C ASP A 183 -12.17 8.10 10.52
N GLU A 184 -12.57 7.23 11.43
CA GLU A 184 -11.68 6.68 12.45
C GLU A 184 -10.51 5.91 11.81
N ALA A 185 -10.72 5.28 10.64
CA ALA A 185 -9.69 4.55 9.91
C ALA A 185 -8.59 5.49 9.39
N SER A 186 -8.95 6.58 8.74
CA SER A 186 -7.98 7.59 8.25
C SER A 186 -7.25 8.29 9.41
N GLY A 187 -7.92 8.46 10.55
CA GLY A 187 -7.29 8.96 11.78
C GLY A 187 -6.23 7.98 12.32
N VAL A 188 -6.51 6.67 12.29
CA VAL A 188 -5.56 5.62 12.69
C VAL A 188 -4.37 5.56 11.72
N GLU A 189 -4.60 5.60 10.40
CA GLU A 189 -3.54 5.63 9.39
C GLU A 189 -2.63 6.87 9.58
N PHE A 190 -3.23 8.05 9.78
CA PHE A 190 -2.49 9.27 10.09
C PHE A 190 -1.64 9.14 11.36
N ALA A 191 -2.21 8.62 12.44
CA ALA A 191 -1.49 8.42 13.69
C ALA A 191 -0.31 7.44 13.50
N GLN A 192 -0.49 6.35 12.75
CA GLN A 192 0.56 5.40 12.42
C GLN A 192 1.67 6.05 11.58
N GLU A 193 1.31 6.85 10.56
CA GLU A 193 2.27 7.59 9.75
C GLU A 193 3.12 8.53 10.61
N VAL A 194 2.49 9.31 11.49
CA VAL A 194 3.19 10.19 12.44
C VAL A 194 4.11 9.40 13.38
N MET A 195 3.65 8.27 13.92
CA MET A 195 4.45 7.43 14.80
C MET A 195 5.72 6.91 14.12
N ILE A 196 5.60 6.42 12.89
CA ILE A 196 6.75 5.93 12.12
C ILE A 196 7.70 7.09 11.80
N LEU A 197 7.17 8.20 11.28
CA LEU A 197 7.97 9.37 10.90
C LEU A 197 8.76 9.99 12.06
N ARG A 198 8.23 9.91 13.28
CA ARG A 198 8.94 10.40 14.48
C ARG A 198 10.17 9.60 14.85
N GLU A 199 10.14 8.29 14.59
CA GLU A 199 11.19 7.36 14.98
C GLU A 199 12.27 7.20 13.90
N VAL A 200 11.99 7.63 12.66
CA VAL A 200 12.91 7.46 11.53
C VAL A 200 13.67 8.75 11.24
N GLN A 201 15.01 8.68 11.24
CA GLN A 201 15.88 9.78 10.84
C GLN A 201 17.09 9.24 10.08
N HIS A 202 17.10 9.44 8.77
CA HIS A 202 18.18 8.98 7.89
C HIS A 202 18.35 9.91 6.70
N ARG A 203 19.57 10.02 6.15
CA ARG A 203 19.88 10.87 4.99
C ARG A 203 18.98 10.58 3.79
N ASN A 204 18.68 9.30 3.54
CA ASN A 204 17.88 8.83 2.41
C ASN A 204 16.42 8.53 2.79
N VAL A 205 15.91 9.15 3.85
CA VAL A 205 14.50 9.16 4.23
C VAL A 205 14.07 10.60 4.40
N VAL A 206 12.88 10.95 3.90
CA VAL A 206 12.35 12.31 4.02
C VAL A 206 12.20 12.69 5.48
N ARG A 207 12.79 13.83 5.85
CA ARG A 207 12.85 14.29 7.24
C ARG A 207 11.47 14.78 7.71
N PHE A 208 11.00 14.22 8.78
CA PHE A 208 9.86 14.69 9.53
C PHE A 208 10.22 15.98 10.30
N ILE A 209 9.35 16.99 10.25
CA ILE A 209 9.50 18.26 10.96
C ILE A 209 8.49 18.33 12.11
N GLY A 210 7.27 17.84 11.87
CA GLY A 210 6.23 17.79 12.87
C GLY A 210 4.87 17.50 12.28
N ALA A 211 3.87 17.41 13.14
CA ALA A 211 2.49 17.21 12.72
C ALA A 211 1.55 18.05 13.58
N SER A 212 0.36 18.30 13.06
CA SER A 212 -0.74 18.81 13.87
C SER A 212 -1.83 17.77 13.96
N THR A 213 -2.13 17.40 15.22
CA THR A 213 -3.13 16.40 15.57
C THR A 213 -4.42 17.00 16.10
N LYS A 214 -4.55 18.34 16.06
CA LYS A 214 -5.71 19.05 16.60
C LYS A 214 -6.64 19.56 15.52
N PRO A 215 -7.96 19.39 15.70
CA PRO A 215 -8.95 19.98 14.80
C PRO A 215 -8.71 21.50 14.59
N PRO A 216 -9.18 22.08 13.48
CA PRO A 216 -10.00 21.49 12.42
C PRO A 216 -9.20 20.79 11.32
N GLN A 217 -7.88 20.81 11.32
CA GLN A 217 -7.05 20.22 10.25
C GLN A 217 -5.92 19.41 10.85
N PHE A 218 -5.87 18.15 10.46
CA PHE A 218 -4.73 17.27 10.69
C PHE A 218 -3.74 17.44 9.55
N CYS A 219 -2.46 17.63 9.86
CA CYS A 219 -1.43 17.73 8.84
C CYS A 219 -0.10 17.15 9.32
N ILE A 220 0.66 16.62 8.36
CA ILE A 220 2.04 16.16 8.53
C ILE A 220 2.93 17.16 7.78
N VAL A 221 4.01 17.59 8.42
CA VAL A 221 4.98 18.53 7.87
C VAL A 221 6.33 17.84 7.74
N THR A 222 6.86 17.85 6.52
CA THR A 222 8.17 17.28 6.17
C THR A 222 9.03 18.31 5.46
N GLU A 223 10.31 18.01 5.28
CA GLU A 223 11.15 18.80 4.38
C GLU A 223 10.58 18.83 2.96
N TYR A 224 10.74 19.96 2.26
CA TYR A 224 10.31 20.08 0.87
C TYR A 224 11.41 19.60 -0.08
N MET A 225 11.08 18.67 -0.95
CA MET A 225 12.01 18.05 -1.89
C MET A 225 11.94 18.77 -3.24
N ARG A 226 12.91 19.65 -3.49
CA ARG A 226 12.91 20.57 -4.66
C ARG A 226 13.08 19.88 -6.00
N GLY A 227 13.73 18.72 -6.03
CA GLY A 227 13.96 17.94 -7.26
C GLY A 227 12.72 17.17 -7.73
N GLY A 228 11.60 17.18 -6.96
CA GLY A 228 10.40 16.44 -7.28
C GLY A 228 10.56 14.93 -7.08
N SER A 229 9.75 14.13 -7.76
CA SER A 229 9.80 12.67 -7.69
C SER A 229 10.66 12.06 -8.81
N LEU A 230 11.20 10.87 -8.56
CA LEU A 230 11.83 10.07 -9.63
C LEU A 230 10.83 9.75 -10.75
N TYR A 231 9.55 9.60 -10.43
CA TYR A 231 8.51 9.43 -11.42
C TYR A 231 8.46 10.63 -12.40
N ASP A 232 8.48 11.85 -11.88
CA ASP A 232 8.47 13.06 -12.71
C ASP A 232 9.74 13.16 -13.55
N LEU A 233 10.90 12.84 -12.96
CA LEU A 233 12.19 12.86 -13.65
C LEU A 233 12.20 11.89 -14.85
N LEU A 234 11.71 10.67 -14.68
CA LEU A 234 11.74 9.63 -15.69
C LEU A 234 10.66 9.80 -16.74
N HIS A 235 9.42 10.09 -16.33
CA HIS A 235 8.26 9.98 -17.21
C HIS A 235 7.74 11.32 -17.74
N LYS A 236 7.92 12.43 -16.99
CA LYS A 236 7.52 13.77 -17.46
C LYS A 236 8.65 14.48 -18.19
N HIS A 237 9.89 14.29 -17.75
CA HIS A 237 11.06 14.93 -18.36
C HIS A 237 11.79 14.02 -19.35
N HIS A 238 11.35 12.74 -19.47
CA HIS A 238 11.90 11.74 -20.39
C HIS A 238 13.44 11.61 -20.30
N ASN A 239 13.97 11.72 -19.09
CA ASN A 239 15.41 11.58 -18.87
C ASN A 239 15.82 10.11 -18.91
N ILE A 240 16.76 9.77 -19.77
CA ILE A 240 17.49 8.51 -19.72
C ILE A 240 18.67 8.73 -18.79
N LEU A 241 18.76 7.91 -17.75
CA LEU A 241 19.83 8.03 -16.77
C LEU A 241 21.12 7.36 -17.31
N GLU A 242 22.25 8.01 -17.10
CA GLU A 242 23.55 7.36 -17.23
C GLU A 242 23.72 6.30 -16.14
N LEU A 243 24.49 5.25 -16.41
CA LEU A 243 24.61 4.10 -15.50
C LEU A 243 25.13 4.52 -14.12
N SER A 244 26.10 5.42 -14.04
CA SER A 244 26.62 5.94 -12.77
C SER A 244 25.53 6.61 -11.94
N MET A 245 24.76 7.51 -12.54
CA MET A 245 23.64 8.21 -11.87
C MET A 245 22.52 7.23 -11.46
N LEU A 246 22.21 6.25 -12.29
CA LEU A 246 21.25 5.18 -11.94
C LEU A 246 21.70 4.43 -10.70
N LEU A 247 22.97 4.05 -10.63
CA LEU A 247 23.57 3.34 -9.49
C LEU A 247 23.59 4.20 -8.23
N GLU A 248 23.90 5.50 -8.34
CA GLU A 248 23.83 6.44 -7.21
C GLU A 248 22.41 6.53 -6.63
N PHE A 249 21.41 6.68 -7.50
CA PHE A 249 19.99 6.70 -7.07
C PHE A 249 19.56 5.38 -6.46
N ALA A 250 19.94 4.26 -7.08
CA ALA A 250 19.63 2.93 -6.54
C ALA A 250 20.27 2.72 -5.15
N LEU A 251 21.51 3.17 -4.95
CA LEU A 251 22.21 3.13 -3.67
C LEU A 251 21.52 3.98 -2.61
N ASP A 252 21.10 5.19 -2.96
CA ASP A 252 20.38 6.07 -2.05
C ASP A 252 19.06 5.40 -1.56
N ILE A 253 18.30 4.82 -2.49
CA ILE A 253 17.06 4.08 -2.18
C ILE A 253 17.38 2.91 -1.27
N CYS A 254 18.38 2.09 -1.60
CA CYS A 254 18.76 0.93 -0.80
C CYS A 254 19.22 1.31 0.61
N LYS A 255 19.98 2.39 0.78
CA LYS A 255 20.42 2.88 2.08
C LYS A 255 19.22 3.35 2.93
N GLY A 256 18.27 4.06 2.34
CA GLY A 256 17.02 4.44 3.00
C GLY A 256 16.20 3.23 3.43
N MET A 257 15.98 2.29 2.50
CA MET A 257 15.19 1.08 2.76
C MET A 257 15.87 0.15 3.78
N ASN A 258 17.19 -0.01 3.71
CA ASN A 258 17.94 -0.80 4.70
C ASN A 258 17.78 -0.22 6.10
N TYR A 259 17.86 1.11 6.24
CA TYR A 259 17.62 1.78 7.52
C TYR A 259 16.19 1.53 8.04
N LEU A 260 15.16 1.62 7.19
CA LEU A 260 13.78 1.33 7.57
C LEU A 260 13.62 -0.13 8.04
N HIS A 261 14.17 -1.08 7.30
CA HIS A 261 14.12 -2.50 7.64
C HIS A 261 14.85 -2.82 8.94
N GLN A 262 15.98 -2.19 9.22
CA GLN A 262 16.68 -2.33 10.52
C GLN A 262 15.86 -1.79 11.69
N ASN A 263 14.96 -0.84 11.44
CA ASN A 263 14.00 -0.31 12.41
C ASN A 263 12.63 -1.04 12.36
N ASN A 264 12.56 -2.22 11.74
CA ASN A 264 11.37 -3.04 11.60
C ASN A 264 10.19 -2.34 10.89
N VAL A 265 10.46 -1.37 10.02
CA VAL A 265 9.46 -0.69 9.20
C VAL A 265 9.44 -1.33 7.82
N ILE A 266 8.26 -1.79 7.39
CA ILE A 266 7.98 -2.24 6.03
C ILE A 266 7.25 -1.11 5.32
N HIS A 267 7.77 -0.65 4.18
CA HIS A 267 7.25 0.52 3.47
C HIS A 267 5.95 0.23 2.72
N ARG A 268 5.87 -0.89 2.01
CA ARG A 268 4.68 -1.44 1.32
C ARG A 268 4.20 -0.69 0.08
N ASP A 269 4.67 0.53 -0.16
CA ASP A 269 4.32 1.34 -1.34
C ASP A 269 5.57 1.94 -2.01
N LEU A 270 6.63 1.13 -2.13
CA LEU A 270 7.86 1.57 -2.78
C LEU A 270 7.62 1.65 -4.30
N LYS A 271 7.69 2.86 -4.84
CA LYS A 271 7.53 3.20 -6.26
C LYS A 271 8.22 4.51 -6.57
N THR A 272 8.51 4.80 -7.82
CA THR A 272 9.22 6.03 -8.24
C THR A 272 8.51 7.33 -7.86
N ALA A 273 7.19 7.31 -7.70
CA ALA A 273 6.41 8.46 -7.22
C ALA A 273 6.67 8.80 -5.75
N ASN A 274 7.06 7.81 -4.92
CA ASN A 274 7.37 7.95 -3.51
C ASN A 274 8.88 8.09 -3.21
N LEU A 275 9.68 8.26 -4.24
CA LEU A 275 11.12 8.49 -4.19
C LEU A 275 11.40 9.92 -4.64
N LEU A 276 11.77 10.77 -3.69
CA LEU A 276 11.92 12.20 -3.92
C LEU A 276 13.36 12.60 -3.98
N ILE A 277 13.65 13.63 -4.78
CA ILE A 277 15.01 14.13 -5.03
C ILE A 277 15.18 15.48 -4.34
N ASP A 278 16.26 15.67 -3.61
CA ASP A 278 16.61 16.96 -3.03
C ASP A 278 17.40 17.86 -4.01
N GLU A 279 17.79 19.05 -3.56
CA GLU A 279 18.55 20.01 -4.36
C GLU A 279 19.99 19.54 -4.66
N HIS A 280 20.50 18.54 -3.95
CA HIS A 280 21.83 17.94 -4.14
C HIS A 280 21.77 16.61 -4.92
N ARG A 281 20.63 16.28 -5.55
CA ARG A 281 20.37 15.02 -6.24
C ARG A 281 20.38 13.77 -5.35
N VAL A 282 20.21 13.94 -4.03
CA VAL A 282 20.06 12.81 -3.12
C VAL A 282 18.62 12.30 -3.17
N VAL A 283 18.45 11.00 -3.37
CA VAL A 283 17.14 10.36 -3.34
C VAL A 283 16.74 9.99 -1.91
N LYS A 284 15.52 10.33 -1.54
CA LYS A 284 14.95 10.03 -0.23
C LYS A 284 13.61 9.30 -0.37
N VAL A 285 13.43 8.28 0.47
CA VAL A 285 12.17 7.53 0.58
C VAL A 285 11.13 8.38 1.30
N ALA A 286 9.93 8.47 0.75
CA ALA A 286 8.82 9.29 1.24
C ALA A 286 7.51 8.50 1.25
N ASP A 287 6.47 9.07 1.85
CA ASP A 287 5.10 8.58 1.93
C ASP A 287 4.94 7.26 2.72
N PHE A 288 4.75 7.42 4.02
CA PHE A 288 4.60 6.33 4.98
C PHE A 288 3.13 6.02 5.30
N GLY A 289 2.18 6.56 4.52
CA GLY A 289 0.74 6.43 4.77
C GLY A 289 0.24 4.99 4.86
N VAL A 290 0.94 4.05 4.23
CA VAL A 290 0.64 2.62 4.30
C VAL A 290 1.76 1.79 4.94
N ALA A 291 2.84 2.42 5.43
CA ALA A 291 3.93 1.72 6.09
C ALA A 291 3.47 1.10 7.42
N ARG A 292 4.08 -0.02 7.83
CA ARG A 292 3.75 -0.71 9.09
C ARG A 292 5.00 -1.23 9.80
N LEU A 293 4.87 -1.34 11.12
CA LEU A 293 5.83 -2.08 11.92
C LEU A 293 5.62 -3.59 11.70
N GLN A 294 6.70 -4.35 11.55
CA GLN A 294 6.70 -5.78 11.19
C GLN A 294 5.82 -6.66 12.08
N ASN A 295 5.54 -6.24 13.31
CA ASN A 295 4.74 -6.98 14.27
C ASN A 295 3.23 -6.70 14.22
N GLN A 296 2.78 -5.82 13.33
CA GLN A 296 1.38 -5.45 13.18
C GLN A 296 0.78 -6.21 11.99
N GLY A 297 -0.01 -7.25 12.27
CA GLY A 297 -0.83 -7.92 11.25
C GLY A 297 -1.98 -7.02 10.78
N GLY A 298 -2.34 -7.10 9.52
CA GLY A 298 -3.52 -6.42 8.98
C GLY A 298 -3.63 -6.58 7.47
N ASP A 299 -4.85 -6.63 6.97
CA ASP A 299 -5.14 -6.73 5.55
C ASP A 299 -4.75 -5.46 4.81
N MET A 300 -4.31 -5.63 3.58
CA MET A 300 -3.87 -4.55 2.73
C MET A 300 -5.05 -4.04 1.89
N THR A 301 -5.44 -2.77 2.09
CA THR A 301 -6.23 -2.06 1.08
C THR A 301 -5.28 -1.55 0.01
N ALA A 302 -5.30 -2.18 -1.17
CA ALA A 302 -4.50 -1.76 -2.30
C ALA A 302 -5.16 -0.54 -2.96
N GLU A 303 -4.46 0.59 -3.00
CA GLU A 303 -4.87 1.71 -3.86
C GLU A 303 -4.78 1.30 -5.33
N THR A 304 -5.77 1.67 -6.11
CA THR A 304 -6.01 1.22 -7.49
C THR A 304 -4.83 1.47 -8.46
N GLY A 305 -3.81 2.23 -8.10
CA GLY A 305 -2.66 2.56 -8.95
C GLY A 305 -1.36 1.80 -8.67
N THR A 306 -1.20 1.23 -7.49
CA THR A 306 0.08 0.72 -6.97
C THR A 306 0.38 -0.73 -7.36
N TYR A 307 -0.58 -1.48 -7.89
CA TYR A 307 -0.46 -2.90 -8.21
C TYR A 307 0.78 -3.30 -9.05
N ARG A 308 1.31 -2.39 -9.85
CA ARG A 308 2.43 -2.65 -10.76
C ARG A 308 3.76 -2.94 -10.05
N TRP A 309 3.90 -2.47 -8.81
CA TRP A 309 5.09 -2.64 -7.96
C TRP A 309 4.93 -3.69 -6.88
N MET A 310 3.71 -4.23 -6.70
CA MET A 310 3.42 -5.17 -5.63
C MET A 310 4.02 -6.54 -5.85
N ALA A 311 4.55 -7.13 -4.78
CA ALA A 311 5.00 -8.50 -4.75
C ALA A 311 3.84 -9.51 -4.85
N PRO A 312 4.05 -10.71 -5.44
CA PRO A 312 2.98 -11.70 -5.63
C PRO A 312 2.32 -12.14 -4.32
N GLU A 313 3.07 -12.30 -3.23
CA GLU A 313 2.53 -12.64 -1.91
C GLU A 313 1.61 -11.55 -1.36
N VAL A 314 1.92 -10.27 -1.63
CA VAL A 314 1.08 -9.13 -1.23
C VAL A 314 -0.23 -9.12 -2.03
N ILE A 315 -0.16 -9.31 -3.35
CA ILE A 315 -1.33 -9.41 -4.22
C ILE A 315 -2.21 -10.61 -3.84
N ASN A 316 -1.61 -11.69 -3.34
CA ASN A 316 -2.32 -12.91 -2.89
C ASN A 316 -2.84 -12.82 -1.45
N HIS A 317 -2.73 -11.68 -0.78
CA HIS A 317 -3.09 -11.49 0.63
C HIS A 317 -2.44 -12.52 1.57
N GLN A 318 -1.24 -12.99 1.22
CA GLN A 318 -0.44 -13.88 2.05
C GLN A 318 0.33 -13.09 3.10
N ARG A 319 0.86 -13.78 4.10
CA ARG A 319 1.80 -13.15 5.04
C ARG A 319 3.05 -12.72 4.28
N TYR A 320 3.47 -11.50 4.50
CA TYR A 320 4.65 -10.91 3.87
C TYR A 320 5.53 -10.22 4.91
N ASP A 321 6.77 -9.99 4.55
CA ASP A 321 7.78 -9.32 5.35
C ASP A 321 8.51 -8.23 4.53
N GLN A 322 9.66 -7.82 5.00
CA GLN A 322 10.54 -6.84 4.34
C GLN A 322 10.93 -7.21 2.90
N LYS A 323 10.86 -8.50 2.54
CA LYS A 323 11.19 -8.97 1.18
C LYS A 323 10.17 -8.52 0.13
N ALA A 324 8.97 -8.09 0.53
CA ALA A 324 8.01 -7.47 -0.37
C ALA A 324 8.52 -6.13 -0.92
N ASP A 325 9.19 -5.31 -0.09
CA ASP A 325 9.80 -4.06 -0.53
C ASP A 325 10.98 -4.30 -1.49
N VAL A 326 11.70 -5.41 -1.34
CA VAL A 326 12.78 -5.80 -2.26
C VAL A 326 12.22 -6.11 -3.66
N PHE A 327 11.07 -6.78 -3.73
CA PHE A 327 10.38 -6.98 -5.01
C PHE A 327 10.00 -5.65 -5.67
N SER A 328 9.41 -4.75 -4.90
CA SER A 328 9.05 -3.41 -5.38
C SER A 328 10.27 -2.61 -5.85
N PHE A 329 11.40 -2.74 -5.15
CA PHE A 329 12.67 -2.15 -5.54
C PHE A 329 13.18 -2.68 -6.89
N ALA A 330 13.03 -3.99 -7.18
CA ALA A 330 13.42 -4.52 -8.49
C ALA A 330 12.64 -3.86 -9.64
N VAL A 331 11.33 -3.59 -9.43
CA VAL A 331 10.51 -2.89 -10.41
C VAL A 331 10.95 -1.42 -10.54
N VAL A 332 11.28 -0.76 -9.43
CA VAL A 332 11.86 0.60 -9.45
C VAL A 332 13.19 0.63 -10.18
N LEU A 333 14.07 -0.35 -9.95
CA LEU A 333 15.36 -0.45 -10.61
C LEU A 333 15.20 -0.65 -12.14
N TRP A 334 14.18 -1.42 -12.53
CA TRP A 334 13.80 -1.55 -13.93
C TRP A 334 13.28 -0.21 -14.53
N GLU A 335 12.49 0.58 -13.77
CA GLU A 335 12.06 1.92 -14.20
C GLU A 335 13.25 2.87 -14.38
N LEU A 336 14.21 2.86 -13.44
CA LEU A 336 15.44 3.67 -13.54
C LEU A 336 16.25 3.30 -14.79
N LEU A 337 16.30 2.01 -15.12
CA LEU A 337 17.04 1.48 -16.27
C LEU A 337 16.39 1.84 -17.60
N THR A 338 15.05 1.80 -17.67
CA THR A 338 14.31 1.88 -18.95
C THR A 338 13.61 3.21 -19.15
N SER A 339 13.40 4.00 -18.10
CA SER A 339 12.56 5.19 -18.09
C SER A 339 11.13 4.93 -18.61
N LYS A 340 10.64 3.69 -18.49
CA LYS A 340 9.30 3.27 -18.91
C LYS A 340 8.43 2.95 -17.71
N ILE A 341 7.11 3.09 -17.88
CA ILE A 341 6.13 2.64 -16.88
C ILE A 341 6.06 1.11 -16.91
N PRO A 342 6.17 0.43 -15.76
CA PRO A 342 6.08 -1.04 -15.72
C PRO A 342 4.72 -1.51 -16.26
N TYR A 343 4.74 -2.50 -17.17
CA TYR A 343 3.51 -3.08 -17.75
C TYR A 343 2.56 -2.02 -18.34
N ASP A 344 3.08 -1.02 -19.05
CA ASP A 344 2.33 0.13 -19.59
C ASP A 344 1.16 -0.26 -20.50
N THR A 345 1.27 -1.39 -21.20
CA THR A 345 0.22 -1.95 -22.07
C THR A 345 -0.92 -2.63 -21.31
N LEU A 346 -0.76 -2.88 -20.01
CA LEU A 346 -1.73 -3.54 -19.15
C LEU A 346 -2.40 -2.55 -18.19
N THR A 347 -3.65 -2.80 -17.83
CA THR A 347 -4.25 -2.12 -16.68
C THR A 347 -3.55 -2.54 -15.39
N PRO A 348 -3.60 -1.74 -14.30
CA PRO A 348 -2.98 -2.12 -13.03
C PRO A 348 -3.42 -3.50 -12.52
N LEU A 349 -4.71 -3.83 -12.64
CA LEU A 349 -5.25 -5.14 -12.24
C LEU A 349 -4.74 -6.28 -13.12
N GLN A 350 -4.66 -6.08 -14.44
CA GLN A 350 -4.08 -7.07 -15.35
C GLN A 350 -2.60 -7.31 -15.06
N ALA A 351 -1.85 -6.24 -14.74
CA ALA A 351 -0.46 -6.36 -14.30
C ALA A 351 -0.34 -7.20 -13.02
N ALA A 352 -1.19 -6.94 -12.01
CA ALA A 352 -1.23 -7.73 -10.78
C ALA A 352 -1.50 -9.22 -11.05
N LEU A 353 -2.50 -9.53 -11.88
CA LEU A 353 -2.81 -10.91 -12.26
C LEU A 353 -1.63 -11.57 -13.00
N GLY A 354 -0.97 -10.84 -13.90
CA GLY A 354 0.22 -11.30 -14.60
C GLY A 354 1.37 -11.58 -13.62
N VAL A 355 1.65 -10.68 -12.68
CA VAL A 355 2.70 -10.84 -11.66
C VAL A 355 2.48 -12.10 -10.83
N ARG A 356 1.24 -12.40 -10.45
CA ARG A 356 0.87 -13.65 -9.76
C ARG A 356 1.19 -14.90 -10.58
N GLN A 357 1.09 -14.81 -11.90
CA GLN A 357 1.39 -15.89 -12.85
C GLN A 357 2.86 -15.94 -13.26
N GLY A 358 3.72 -15.09 -12.68
CA GLY A 358 5.15 -15.05 -12.97
C GLY A 358 5.55 -14.02 -14.03
N LEU A 359 4.63 -13.18 -14.52
CA LEU A 359 4.98 -12.10 -15.44
C LEU A 359 5.97 -11.13 -14.77
N ARG A 360 7.00 -10.73 -15.52
CA ARG A 360 7.97 -9.70 -15.13
C ARG A 360 8.20 -8.78 -16.31
N PRO A 361 8.63 -7.52 -16.08
CA PRO A 361 9.01 -6.63 -17.18
C PRO A 361 10.24 -7.18 -17.93
N GLU A 362 10.28 -6.99 -19.25
CA GLU A 362 11.40 -7.40 -20.06
C GLU A 362 12.62 -6.49 -19.79
N LEU A 363 13.78 -7.11 -19.57
CA LEU A 363 15.04 -6.40 -19.43
C LEU A 363 15.61 -6.09 -20.81
N PRO A 364 16.15 -4.87 -21.04
CA PRO A 364 16.86 -4.54 -22.26
C PRO A 364 18.07 -5.46 -22.48
N GLU A 365 18.34 -5.85 -23.74
CA GLU A 365 19.44 -6.75 -24.09
C GLU A 365 20.83 -6.19 -23.69
N ASN A 366 20.96 -4.87 -23.67
CA ASN A 366 22.20 -4.17 -23.31
C ASN A 366 22.34 -3.88 -21.82
N THR A 367 21.49 -4.46 -20.97
CA THR A 367 21.60 -4.30 -19.51
C THR A 367 22.90 -4.88 -19.00
N HIS A 368 23.60 -4.15 -18.10
CA HIS A 368 24.82 -4.65 -17.48
C HIS A 368 24.56 -6.00 -16.79
N PRO A 369 25.40 -7.05 -17.01
CA PRO A 369 25.09 -8.41 -16.51
C PRO A 369 24.84 -8.50 -15.00
N ILE A 370 25.65 -7.80 -14.17
CA ILE A 370 25.47 -7.75 -12.72
C ILE A 370 24.11 -7.13 -12.37
N LEU A 371 23.73 -6.04 -13.03
CA LEU A 371 22.46 -5.37 -12.78
C LEU A 371 21.26 -6.23 -13.20
N SER A 372 21.39 -6.93 -14.34
CA SER A 372 20.38 -7.87 -14.82
C SER A 372 20.17 -9.03 -13.83
N ASP A 373 21.25 -9.63 -13.33
CA ASP A 373 21.19 -10.70 -12.32
C ASP A 373 20.58 -10.20 -11.01
N LEU A 374 20.99 -9.04 -10.52
CA LEU A 374 20.46 -8.43 -9.31
C LEU A 374 18.94 -8.19 -9.41
N ILE A 375 18.48 -7.61 -10.52
CA ILE A 375 17.03 -7.37 -10.74
C ILE A 375 16.29 -8.71 -10.70
N GLN A 376 16.79 -9.75 -11.39
CA GLN A 376 16.16 -11.07 -11.43
C GLN A 376 16.06 -11.71 -10.06
N ARG A 377 17.08 -11.60 -9.21
CA ARG A 377 17.05 -12.10 -7.83
C ARG A 377 16.09 -11.29 -6.94
N CYS A 378 16.03 -9.97 -7.11
CA CYS A 378 15.15 -9.12 -6.30
C CYS A 378 13.67 -9.38 -6.57
N TRP A 379 13.24 -9.72 -7.79
CA TRP A 379 11.84 -10.01 -8.07
C TRP A 379 11.48 -11.50 -8.17
N GLU A 380 12.30 -12.36 -7.54
CA GLU A 380 11.97 -13.78 -7.40
C GLU A 380 10.58 -13.98 -6.78
N ALA A 381 9.89 -15.05 -7.24
CA ALA A 381 8.56 -15.36 -6.74
C ALA A 381 8.59 -15.76 -5.26
N ASP A 382 9.63 -16.52 -4.86
CA ASP A 382 9.87 -16.92 -3.48
C ASP A 382 10.58 -15.78 -2.71
N PRO A 383 9.94 -15.14 -1.70
CA PRO A 383 10.54 -14.06 -0.93
C PRO A 383 11.87 -14.45 -0.26
N ALA A 384 12.02 -15.72 0.15
CA ALA A 384 13.23 -16.20 0.83
C ALA A 384 14.48 -16.16 -0.06
N LYS A 385 14.31 -16.16 -1.40
CA LYS A 385 15.42 -16.09 -2.35
C LYS A 385 15.84 -14.67 -2.69
N ARG A 386 15.03 -13.67 -2.33
CA ARG A 386 15.36 -12.28 -2.59
C ARG A 386 16.47 -11.83 -1.62
N PRO A 387 17.48 -11.08 -2.09
CA PRO A 387 18.51 -10.52 -1.21
C PRO A 387 17.92 -9.52 -0.21
N SER A 388 18.66 -9.17 0.83
CA SER A 388 18.37 -8.04 1.70
C SER A 388 18.91 -6.74 1.08
N PHE A 389 18.42 -5.58 1.52
CA PHE A 389 18.97 -4.31 1.07
C PHE A 389 20.45 -4.13 1.46
N ALA A 390 20.89 -4.73 2.56
CA ALA A 390 22.30 -4.72 2.95
C ALA A 390 23.19 -5.45 1.92
N GLU A 391 22.75 -6.59 1.41
CA GLU A 391 23.46 -7.35 0.36
C GLU A 391 23.43 -6.58 -0.96
N ILE A 392 22.30 -6.01 -1.34
CA ILE A 392 22.14 -5.19 -2.56
C ILE A 392 23.09 -3.98 -2.55
N ILE A 393 23.24 -3.29 -1.41
CA ILE A 393 24.15 -2.14 -1.28
C ILE A 393 25.57 -2.55 -1.62
N VAL A 394 26.06 -3.67 -1.11
CA VAL A 394 27.42 -4.14 -1.37
C VAL A 394 27.67 -4.36 -2.86
N GLU A 395 26.71 -5.02 -3.52
CA GLU A 395 26.83 -5.33 -4.96
C GLU A 395 26.77 -4.06 -5.83
N LEU A 396 25.89 -3.11 -5.48
CA LEU A 396 25.76 -1.85 -6.22
C LEU A 396 26.97 -0.94 -5.99
N GLU A 397 27.56 -0.89 -4.79
CA GLU A 397 28.77 -0.11 -4.49
C GLU A 397 29.99 -0.67 -5.24
N GLU A 398 30.07 -1.98 -5.40
CA GLU A 398 31.12 -2.61 -6.17
C GLU A 398 30.96 -2.32 -7.67
N LEU A 399 29.73 -2.41 -8.18
CA LEU A 399 29.43 -2.08 -9.57
C LEU A 399 29.72 -0.59 -9.87
N LEU A 400 29.33 0.31 -8.98
CA LEU A 400 29.59 1.73 -9.15
C LEU A 400 31.09 2.03 -9.24
N LYS A 401 31.92 1.42 -8.39
CA LYS A 401 33.38 1.54 -8.46
C LYS A 401 33.96 1.08 -9.79
N GLN A 402 33.44 -0.03 -10.35
CA GLN A 402 33.88 -0.53 -11.66
C GLN A 402 33.49 0.42 -12.80
N VAL A 403 32.33 1.09 -12.70
CA VAL A 403 31.87 2.05 -13.71
C VAL A 403 32.64 3.37 -13.64
N GLU A 404 33.01 3.84 -12.43
CA GLU A 404 33.72 5.09 -12.21
C GLU A 404 35.24 4.97 -12.48
N SER A 405 35.80 3.79 -12.32
CA SER A 405 37.22 3.49 -12.57
C SER A 405 37.34 2.50 -13.73
N PRO A 406 37.09 2.92 -14.97
CA PRO A 406 37.37 2.05 -16.12
C PRO A 406 38.89 1.80 -16.18
N ASP A 407 39.26 0.57 -15.94
CA ASP A 407 40.60 -0.02 -15.85
C ASP A 407 41.75 0.75 -16.52
N GLU A 408 42.74 1.22 -15.73
CA GLU A 408 44.11 1.50 -16.20
C GLU A 408 44.79 0.25 -16.78
N THR A 409 44.25 -0.97 -16.52
CA THR A 409 44.77 -2.25 -17.02
C THR A 409 44.51 -2.53 -18.52
N SER A 410 43.61 -1.79 -19.14
CA SER A 410 43.38 -1.92 -20.60
C SER A 410 44.32 -1.06 -21.45
N GLU A 411 44.88 0.00 -20.89
CA GLU A 411 45.92 0.82 -21.59
C GLU A 411 47.28 0.17 -21.50
N GLU A 412 47.68 -0.38 -20.35
CA GLU A 412 48.95 -1.13 -20.26
C GLU A 412 49.03 -2.38 -21.14
N ARG A 413 47.91 -3.04 -21.44
CA ARG A 413 47.88 -4.15 -22.39
C ARG A 413 47.94 -3.72 -23.86
N ARG A 414 47.55 -2.49 -24.18
CA ARG A 414 47.69 -1.95 -25.54
C ARG A 414 49.05 -1.38 -25.82
N GLU A 415 49.75 -0.80 -24.83
CA GLU A 415 51.10 -0.35 -24.95
C GLU A 415 52.10 -1.52 -25.08
N ASN A 416 51.90 -2.61 -24.34
CA ASN A 416 52.75 -3.79 -24.41
C ASN A 416 52.53 -4.65 -25.67
N ALA A 417 51.46 -4.39 -26.44
CA ALA A 417 51.16 -5.12 -27.73
C ALA A 417 51.70 -4.35 -28.94
N ASN A 418 52.22 -3.13 -28.77
CA ASN A 418 52.81 -2.35 -29.86
C ASN A 418 54.38 -2.30 -29.86
N ASP A 419 54.99 -3.00 -28.89
CA ASP A 419 56.46 -3.06 -28.77
C ASP A 419 57.05 -4.44 -29.11
N ASP A 420 56.27 -5.35 -29.77
CA ASP A 420 56.79 -6.62 -30.35
C ASP A 420 56.72 -6.63 -31.88
#